data_959dfd3b6dc0b02b82e8291acf985971
#
_entry.id   959dfd3b6dc0b02b82e8291acf985971
#
_cell.length_a   1.000
_cell.length_b   1.000
_cell.length_c   1.000
_cell.angle_alpha   90.00
_cell.angle_beta   90.00
_cell.angle_gamma   90.00
#
_symmetry.space_group_name_H-M   'P 1'
#
loop_
_entity.id
_entity.type
_entity.pdbx_description
1 polymer ?
#
loop_
_entity_poly.entity_id
_entity_poly.type
_entity_poly.pdbx_seq_one_letter_code
_entity_poly.pdbx_strand_id
1 'polypeptide(L)'
;TLVEMTPINYGRNVKAYQRIAQATGVHVICCTGFHKQLFMPPWFGDKTDGELYDILMNEVTNGLDDTEIHPGVIKLGTSFEEVTAAEKRSIEAVARVHRDTGIPISTHCDKGTMGMEQLRLLEKHGVDPKNVLLCHIDSKMDTDYAIRLCREGATICLDHVGRELQDRDSFRVRMVTALVEAGCVD
;
A
#
# COMPACT_ATOMS: atom_id res chain seq x y z
N THR A 1 -0.74 -10.83 -14.79
CA THR A 1 -1.47 -10.43 -13.57
C THR A 1 -1.32 -8.94 -13.35
N LEU A 2 -2.39 -8.27 -12.98
CA LEU A 2 -2.44 -6.87 -12.56
C LEU A 2 -2.86 -6.83 -11.09
N VAL A 3 -2.17 -6.03 -10.28
CA VAL A 3 -2.61 -5.70 -8.91
C VAL A 3 -3.23 -4.32 -8.94
N GLU A 4 -4.54 -4.26 -8.71
CA GLU A 4 -5.32 -3.04 -8.78
C GLU A 4 -5.45 -2.45 -7.38
N MET A 5 -4.90 -1.24 -7.18
CA MET A 5 -4.64 -0.65 -5.88
C MET A 5 -5.62 0.47 -5.49
N THR A 6 -6.82 0.48 -6.07
CA THR A 6 -7.87 1.46 -5.73
C THR A 6 -8.69 0.98 -4.51
N PRO A 7 -8.47 1.55 -3.31
CA PRO A 7 -9.14 1.11 -2.09
C PRO A 7 -10.52 1.78 -1.92
N ILE A 8 -11.12 1.57 -0.74
CA ILE A 8 -12.40 2.19 -0.36
C ILE A 8 -12.37 3.70 -0.58
N ASN A 9 -13.43 4.23 -1.17
CA ASN A 9 -13.65 5.67 -1.46
C ASN A 9 -12.64 6.31 -2.44
N TYR A 10 -11.93 5.51 -3.24
CA TYR A 10 -10.97 6.02 -4.22
C TYR A 10 -11.40 5.76 -5.68
N GLY A 11 -12.66 5.40 -5.90
CA GLY A 11 -13.22 5.10 -7.22
C GLY A 11 -13.11 3.64 -7.63
N ARG A 12 -12.94 2.72 -6.69
CA ARG A 12 -12.92 1.28 -6.92
C ARG A 12 -14.19 0.83 -7.66
N ASN A 13 -14.04 -0.06 -8.65
CA ASN A 13 -15.14 -0.63 -9.41
C ASN A 13 -14.84 -2.11 -9.75
N VAL A 14 -15.08 -2.97 -8.78
CA VAL A 14 -14.77 -4.40 -8.87
C VAL A 14 -15.50 -5.08 -10.03
N LYS A 15 -16.76 -4.70 -10.30
CA LYS A 15 -17.54 -5.22 -11.43
C LYS A 15 -16.92 -4.87 -12.79
N ALA A 16 -16.30 -3.68 -12.90
CA ALA A 16 -15.58 -3.32 -14.12
C ALA A 16 -14.28 -4.14 -14.25
N TYR A 17 -13.53 -4.35 -13.17
CA TYR A 17 -12.33 -5.17 -13.18
C TYR A 17 -12.63 -6.61 -13.57
N GLN A 18 -13.73 -7.19 -13.07
CA GLN A 18 -14.19 -8.52 -13.45
C GLN A 18 -14.48 -8.62 -14.95
N ARG A 19 -15.22 -7.65 -15.52
CA ARG A 19 -15.49 -7.61 -16.96
C ARG A 19 -14.22 -7.50 -17.81
N ILE A 20 -13.25 -6.67 -17.37
CA ILE A 20 -11.97 -6.54 -18.06
C ILE A 20 -11.20 -7.87 -18.00
N ALA A 21 -11.11 -8.48 -16.83
CA ALA A 21 -10.43 -9.77 -16.66
C ALA A 21 -11.03 -10.86 -17.57
N GLN A 22 -12.36 -10.95 -17.60
CA GLN A 22 -13.07 -11.91 -18.46
C GLN A 22 -12.87 -11.65 -19.96
N ALA A 23 -12.87 -10.38 -20.37
CA ALA A 23 -12.72 -10.01 -21.77
C ALA A 23 -11.28 -10.16 -22.31
N THR A 24 -10.28 -10.04 -21.44
CA THR A 24 -8.86 -9.99 -21.84
C THR A 24 -8.05 -11.20 -21.41
N GLY A 25 -8.56 -12.03 -20.50
CA GLY A 25 -7.81 -13.11 -19.87
C GLY A 25 -6.74 -12.63 -18.86
N VAL A 26 -6.67 -11.35 -18.55
CA VAL A 26 -5.76 -10.80 -17.54
C VAL A 26 -6.29 -11.07 -16.14
N HIS A 27 -5.47 -11.68 -15.30
CA HIS A 27 -5.80 -11.83 -13.88
C HIS A 27 -5.69 -10.48 -13.17
N VAL A 28 -6.74 -10.11 -12.41
CA VAL A 28 -6.77 -8.87 -11.62
C VAL A 28 -6.88 -9.23 -10.13
N ILE A 29 -5.96 -8.75 -9.33
CA ILE A 29 -5.99 -8.82 -7.87
C ILE A 29 -6.49 -7.47 -7.36
N CYS A 30 -7.59 -7.46 -6.61
CA CYS A 30 -8.17 -6.25 -6.02
C CYS A 30 -7.67 -6.02 -4.60
N CYS A 31 -7.79 -4.78 -4.11
CA CYS A 31 -7.43 -4.44 -2.74
C CYS A 31 -8.65 -4.03 -1.90
N THR A 32 -8.54 -4.27 -0.59
CA THR A 32 -9.28 -3.57 0.46
C THR A 32 -8.40 -2.50 1.11
N GLY A 33 -8.92 -1.74 2.06
CA GLY A 33 -8.15 -0.78 2.84
C GLY A 33 -8.49 0.68 2.53
N PHE A 34 -7.59 1.58 2.95
CA PHE A 34 -7.78 3.02 2.82
C PHE A 34 -6.57 3.66 2.14
N HIS A 35 -6.77 4.84 1.55
CA HIS A 35 -5.68 5.69 1.08
C HIS A 35 -5.23 6.67 2.18
N LYS A 36 -4.38 7.65 1.86
CA LYS A 36 -3.99 8.74 2.77
C LYS A 36 -5.21 9.61 3.15
N GLN A 37 -5.07 10.42 4.21
CA GLN A 37 -6.16 11.18 4.81
C GLN A 37 -7.02 11.96 3.80
N LEU A 38 -6.41 12.57 2.79
CA LEU A 38 -7.12 13.34 1.75
C LEU A 38 -8.25 12.53 1.07
N PHE A 39 -8.11 11.22 1.01
CA PHE A 39 -9.04 10.30 0.31
C PHE A 39 -9.78 9.37 1.28
N MET A 40 -9.73 9.62 2.59
CA MET A 40 -10.52 8.87 3.54
C MET A 40 -12.01 9.07 3.29
N PRO A 41 -12.84 8.03 3.48
CA PRO A 41 -14.29 8.19 3.40
C PRO A 41 -14.79 9.25 4.38
N PRO A 42 -15.85 10.03 4.03
CA PRO A 42 -16.41 11.04 4.94
C PRO A 42 -16.81 10.48 6.31
N TRP A 43 -17.26 9.23 6.35
CA TRP A 43 -17.69 8.54 7.57
C TRP A 43 -16.53 7.98 8.42
N PHE A 44 -15.27 8.03 7.94
CA PHE A 44 -14.12 7.42 8.62
C PHE A 44 -13.92 7.95 10.05
N GLY A 45 -14.09 9.25 10.23
CA GLY A 45 -13.96 9.92 11.54
C GLY A 45 -15.01 9.50 12.57
N ASP A 46 -16.18 9.09 12.12
CA ASP A 46 -17.31 8.70 12.98
C ASP A 46 -17.23 7.24 13.44
N LYS A 47 -16.30 6.46 12.87
CA LYS A 47 -16.12 5.05 13.20
C LYS A 47 -15.14 4.85 14.34
N THR A 48 -15.39 3.88 15.19
CA THR A 48 -14.42 3.34 16.16
C THR A 48 -13.36 2.51 15.45
N ASP A 49 -12.21 2.26 16.10
CA ASP A 49 -11.14 1.43 15.53
C ASP A 49 -11.60 -0.03 15.34
N GLY A 50 -12.52 -0.53 16.17
CA GLY A 50 -13.17 -1.82 15.96
C GLY A 50 -14.02 -1.85 14.70
N GLU A 51 -14.86 -0.84 14.47
CA GLU A 51 -15.68 -0.74 13.26
C GLU A 51 -14.83 -0.60 11.97
N LEU A 52 -13.69 0.11 12.04
CA LEU A 52 -12.77 0.18 10.88
C LEU A 52 -12.19 -1.20 10.54
N TYR A 53 -11.79 -1.98 11.54
CA TYR A 53 -11.38 -3.36 11.36
C TYR A 53 -12.52 -4.22 10.77
N ASP A 54 -13.73 -4.14 11.34
CA ASP A 54 -14.89 -4.93 10.89
C ASP A 54 -15.26 -4.63 9.43
N ILE A 55 -15.16 -3.37 8.99
CA ILE A 55 -15.38 -2.98 7.59
C ILE A 55 -14.40 -3.70 6.67
N LEU A 56 -13.10 -3.71 6.99
CA LEU A 56 -12.09 -4.37 6.17
C LEU A 56 -12.26 -5.90 6.21
N MET A 57 -12.54 -6.48 7.38
CA MET A 57 -12.80 -7.91 7.52
C MET A 57 -14.06 -8.34 6.79
N ASN A 58 -15.10 -7.51 6.75
CA ASN A 58 -16.29 -7.79 5.96
C ASN A 58 -15.96 -7.91 4.47
N GLU A 59 -15.11 -7.02 3.92
CA GLU A 59 -14.66 -7.13 2.52
C GLU A 59 -13.81 -8.38 2.27
N VAL A 60 -13.00 -8.79 3.25
CA VAL A 60 -12.22 -10.03 3.17
C VAL A 60 -13.10 -11.27 3.20
N THR A 61 -14.15 -11.28 4.02
CA THR A 61 -15.00 -12.46 4.25
C THR A 61 -16.16 -12.60 3.27
N ASN A 62 -16.80 -11.46 2.93
CA ASN A 62 -18.04 -11.44 2.16
C ASN A 62 -17.86 -10.89 0.73
N GLY A 63 -16.66 -10.39 0.40
CA GLY A 63 -16.33 -9.84 -0.91
C GLY A 63 -16.46 -8.33 -1.00
N LEU A 64 -15.88 -7.80 -2.07
CA LEU A 64 -15.77 -6.37 -2.37
C LEU A 64 -17.01 -5.87 -3.13
N ASP A 65 -17.53 -4.70 -2.78
CA ASP A 65 -18.55 -3.95 -3.55
C ASP A 65 -19.77 -4.82 -3.96
N ASP A 66 -20.33 -5.58 -3.03
CA ASP A 66 -21.45 -6.52 -3.24
C ASP A 66 -21.16 -7.55 -4.35
N THR A 67 -19.95 -8.08 -4.41
CA THR A 67 -19.52 -9.20 -5.26
C THR A 67 -18.94 -10.33 -4.43
N GLU A 68 -18.73 -11.50 -5.02
CA GLU A 68 -18.00 -12.62 -4.41
C GLU A 68 -16.47 -12.53 -4.63
N ILE A 69 -15.95 -11.37 -5.03
CA ILE A 69 -14.53 -11.16 -5.28
C ILE A 69 -13.87 -10.67 -4.00
N HIS A 70 -12.92 -11.44 -3.49
CA HIS A 70 -12.17 -11.14 -2.28
C HIS A 70 -10.88 -10.38 -2.58
N PRO A 71 -10.41 -9.52 -1.68
CA PRO A 71 -9.14 -8.80 -1.86
C PRO A 71 -7.94 -9.75 -1.69
N GLY A 72 -6.92 -9.57 -2.52
CA GLY A 72 -5.63 -10.27 -2.38
C GLY A 72 -4.54 -9.40 -1.80
N VAL A 73 -4.81 -8.13 -1.50
CA VAL A 73 -3.87 -7.18 -0.90
C VAL A 73 -4.63 -6.14 -0.06
N ILE A 74 -4.00 -5.65 1.01
CA ILE A 74 -4.55 -4.59 1.86
C ILE A 74 -3.80 -3.29 1.56
N LYS A 75 -4.53 -2.23 1.23
CA LYS A 75 -3.98 -0.90 0.98
C LYS A 75 -3.98 -0.04 2.22
N LEU A 76 -2.89 0.71 2.42
CA LEU A 76 -2.83 1.88 3.29
C LEU A 76 -2.05 3.01 2.61
N GLY A 77 -2.06 4.20 3.20
CA GLY A 77 -1.26 5.32 2.69
C GLY A 77 -1.01 6.36 3.75
N THR A 78 0.07 7.13 3.57
CA THR A 78 0.40 8.27 4.43
C THR A 78 0.59 9.54 3.61
N SER A 79 0.36 10.67 4.25
CA SER A 79 0.52 12.01 3.70
C SER A 79 2.00 12.40 3.58
N PHE A 80 2.26 13.50 2.86
CA PHE A 80 3.62 14.00 2.66
C PHE A 80 4.23 14.47 3.99
N GLU A 81 5.37 13.89 4.35
CA GLU A 81 6.12 14.19 5.58
C GLU A 81 5.31 14.10 6.90
N GLU A 82 4.17 13.42 6.88
CA GLU A 82 3.29 13.27 8.02
C GLU A 82 2.59 11.92 8.03
N VAL A 83 2.35 11.35 9.22
CA VAL A 83 1.36 10.31 9.47
C VAL A 83 0.29 10.90 10.38
N THR A 84 -0.85 11.24 9.80
CA THR A 84 -1.96 11.89 10.52
C THR A 84 -2.63 10.95 11.55
N ALA A 85 -3.47 11.50 12.41
CA ALA A 85 -4.23 10.68 13.37
C ALA A 85 -5.15 9.65 12.66
N ALA A 86 -5.81 10.04 11.57
CA ALA A 86 -6.64 9.13 10.78
C ALA A 86 -5.81 8.02 10.11
N GLU A 87 -4.64 8.36 9.59
CA GLU A 87 -3.74 7.37 8.98
C GLU A 87 -3.18 6.38 10.01
N LYS A 88 -2.87 6.81 11.24
CA LYS A 88 -2.48 5.89 12.34
C LYS A 88 -3.58 4.89 12.67
N ARG A 89 -4.84 5.34 12.71
CA ARG A 89 -6.00 4.44 12.90
C ARG A 89 -6.17 3.47 11.73
N SER A 90 -5.99 3.95 10.50
CA SER A 90 -5.99 3.09 9.30
C SER A 90 -4.89 2.03 9.37
N ILE A 91 -3.66 2.41 9.76
CA ILE A 91 -2.53 1.48 9.91
C ILE A 91 -2.85 0.40 10.95
N GLU A 92 -3.44 0.77 12.09
CA GLU A 92 -3.85 -0.21 13.11
C GLU A 92 -4.90 -1.19 12.60
N ALA A 93 -5.95 -0.71 11.94
CA ALA A 93 -6.99 -1.57 11.38
C ALA A 93 -6.41 -2.54 10.33
N VAL A 94 -5.59 -2.03 9.40
CA VAL A 94 -4.90 -2.82 8.37
C VAL A 94 -3.97 -3.87 8.98
N ALA A 95 -3.18 -3.50 9.99
CA ALA A 95 -2.28 -4.44 10.66
C ALA A 95 -3.05 -5.59 11.35
N ARG A 96 -4.19 -5.29 11.97
CA ARG A 96 -5.04 -6.33 12.57
C ARG A 96 -5.60 -7.29 11.52
N VAL A 97 -6.12 -6.77 10.41
CA VAL A 97 -6.62 -7.60 9.30
C VAL A 97 -5.51 -8.47 8.72
N HIS A 98 -4.31 -7.90 8.51
CA HIS A 98 -3.15 -8.66 8.04
C HIS A 98 -2.82 -9.84 8.98
N ARG A 99 -2.76 -9.60 10.29
CA ARG A 99 -2.44 -10.66 11.27
C ARG A 99 -3.47 -11.79 11.26
N ASP A 100 -4.74 -11.45 11.10
CA ASP A 100 -5.84 -12.43 11.17
C ASP A 100 -6.01 -13.21 9.85
N THR A 101 -5.51 -12.68 8.73
CA THR A 101 -5.74 -13.24 7.38
C THR A 101 -4.47 -13.64 6.63
N GLY A 102 -3.32 -13.06 6.97
CA GLY A 102 -2.08 -13.20 6.20
C GLY A 102 -2.04 -12.45 4.87
N ILE A 103 -3.06 -11.67 4.51
CA ILE A 103 -3.10 -10.90 3.26
C ILE A 103 -2.01 -9.82 3.30
N PRO A 104 -1.10 -9.73 2.30
CA PRO A 104 0.00 -8.78 2.31
C PRO A 104 -0.47 -7.32 2.25
N ILE A 105 0.38 -6.42 2.73
CA ILE A 105 0.11 -4.99 2.78
C ILE A 105 0.88 -4.27 1.67
N SER A 106 0.20 -3.40 0.92
CA SER A 106 0.84 -2.45 0.01
C SER A 106 0.51 -1.03 0.39
N THR A 107 1.51 -0.17 0.43
CA THR A 107 1.35 1.18 0.96
C THR A 107 1.56 2.26 -0.10
N HIS A 108 0.99 3.44 0.14
CA HIS A 108 1.34 4.66 -0.56
C HIS A 108 2.22 5.53 0.35
N CYS A 109 3.42 5.85 -0.12
CA CYS A 109 4.29 6.83 0.51
C CYS A 109 4.23 8.13 -0.30
N ASP A 110 3.53 9.15 0.18
CA ASP A 110 3.41 10.41 -0.57
C ASP A 110 4.79 11.02 -0.81
N LYS A 111 5.14 11.24 -2.09
CA LYS A 111 6.49 11.64 -2.54
C LYS A 111 7.63 10.80 -1.93
N GLY A 112 7.37 9.51 -1.70
CA GLY A 112 8.35 8.58 -1.13
C GLY A 112 8.68 8.80 0.35
N THR A 113 7.89 9.59 1.07
CA THR A 113 8.13 9.91 2.48
C THR A 113 7.42 8.97 3.44
N MET A 114 7.76 9.00 4.72
CA MET A 114 7.13 8.28 5.84
C MET A 114 7.19 6.73 5.80
N GLY A 115 7.91 6.12 4.87
CA GLY A 115 8.03 4.65 4.81
C GLY A 115 8.60 4.04 6.09
N MET A 116 9.65 4.63 6.68
CA MET A 116 10.21 4.15 7.97
C MET A 116 9.18 4.26 9.11
N GLU A 117 8.39 5.32 9.13
CA GLU A 117 7.36 5.50 10.16
C GLU A 117 6.20 4.52 9.96
N GLN A 118 5.81 4.26 8.71
CA GLN A 118 4.83 3.21 8.40
C GLN A 118 5.30 1.85 8.91
N LEU A 119 6.56 1.46 8.64
CA LEU A 119 7.12 0.19 9.11
C LEU A 119 7.08 0.11 10.64
N ARG A 120 7.58 1.12 11.35
CA ARG A 120 7.57 1.15 12.83
C ARG A 120 6.16 1.00 13.41
N LEU A 121 5.17 1.68 12.80
CA LEU A 121 3.78 1.58 13.24
C LEU A 121 3.20 0.19 12.96
N LEU A 122 3.47 -0.39 11.80
CA LEU A 122 3.04 -1.74 11.44
C LEU A 122 3.69 -2.80 12.35
N GLU A 123 5.01 -2.72 12.60
CA GLU A 123 5.73 -3.59 13.52
C GLU A 123 5.19 -3.52 14.95
N LYS A 124 4.88 -2.29 15.43
CA LYS A 124 4.22 -2.09 16.74
C LYS A 124 2.93 -2.88 16.87
N HIS A 125 2.22 -3.08 15.76
CA HIS A 125 1.00 -3.87 15.68
C HIS A 125 1.23 -5.32 15.23
N GLY A 126 2.50 -5.79 15.20
CA GLY A 126 2.87 -7.19 14.98
C GLY A 126 2.96 -7.61 13.51
N VAL A 127 3.11 -6.68 12.58
CA VAL A 127 3.35 -6.97 11.15
C VAL A 127 4.85 -7.12 10.91
N ASP A 128 5.26 -8.20 10.27
CA ASP A 128 6.63 -8.41 9.80
C ASP A 128 6.88 -7.55 8.53
N PRO A 129 7.92 -6.71 8.47
CA PRO A 129 8.25 -5.87 7.31
C PRO A 129 8.29 -6.61 5.97
N LYS A 130 8.66 -7.89 5.94
CA LYS A 130 8.68 -8.71 4.72
C LYS A 130 7.31 -8.86 4.04
N ASN A 131 6.22 -8.61 4.77
CA ASN A 131 4.86 -8.63 4.24
C ASN A 131 4.37 -7.26 3.77
N VAL A 132 5.28 -6.26 3.71
CA VAL A 132 4.97 -4.87 3.37
C VAL A 132 5.67 -4.45 2.08
N LEU A 133 4.88 -3.97 1.11
CA LEU A 133 5.37 -3.30 -0.10
C LEU A 133 5.19 -1.79 0.06
N LEU A 134 6.30 -1.06 0.09
CA LEU A 134 6.33 0.41 0.15
C LEU A 134 6.40 0.99 -1.27
N CYS A 135 5.34 1.66 -1.74
CA CYS A 135 5.29 2.24 -3.08
C CYS A 135 5.83 3.67 -3.12
N HIS A 136 6.28 4.08 -4.32
CA HIS A 136 6.72 5.45 -4.65
C HIS A 136 8.01 5.90 -3.95
N ILE A 137 8.86 4.96 -3.50
CA ILE A 137 10.08 5.28 -2.75
C ILE A 137 11.08 6.07 -3.61
N ASP A 138 11.09 5.84 -4.92
CA ASP A 138 11.91 6.58 -5.87
C ASP A 138 11.60 8.08 -5.94
N SER A 139 10.39 8.49 -5.59
CA SER A 139 9.98 9.90 -5.59
C SER A 139 10.70 10.77 -4.55
N LYS A 140 11.24 10.17 -3.49
CA LYS A 140 12.06 10.89 -2.51
C LYS A 140 13.45 11.27 -3.06
N MET A 141 13.92 10.56 -4.08
CA MET A 141 15.25 10.71 -4.68
C MET A 141 16.39 10.59 -3.64
N ASP A 142 16.24 9.70 -2.67
CA ASP A 142 17.16 9.45 -1.56
C ASP A 142 17.54 7.96 -1.54
N THR A 143 18.66 7.63 -2.12
CA THR A 143 19.14 6.23 -2.24
C THR A 143 19.46 5.61 -0.87
N ASP A 144 20.04 6.38 0.06
CA ASP A 144 20.35 5.87 1.39
C ASP A 144 19.08 5.55 2.17
N TYR A 145 18.03 6.35 1.97
CA TYR A 145 16.72 6.06 2.55
C TYR A 145 16.12 4.76 2.00
N ALA A 146 16.18 4.56 0.69
CA ALA A 146 15.71 3.33 0.04
C ALA A 146 16.46 2.09 0.56
N ILE A 147 17.80 2.18 0.70
CA ILE A 147 18.63 1.11 1.26
C ILE A 147 18.24 0.81 2.72
N ARG A 148 17.98 1.84 3.54
CA ARG A 148 17.54 1.62 4.92
C ARG A 148 16.20 0.87 4.99
N LEU A 149 15.21 1.28 4.18
CA LEU A 149 13.90 0.59 4.13
C LEU A 149 14.05 -0.89 3.75
N CYS A 150 14.90 -1.17 2.78
CA CYS A 150 15.19 -2.53 2.34
C CYS A 150 15.84 -3.36 3.47
N ARG A 151 16.78 -2.77 4.22
CA ARG A 151 17.46 -3.43 5.36
C ARG A 151 16.54 -3.70 6.55
N GLU A 152 15.43 -2.97 6.68
CA GLU A 152 14.35 -3.32 7.63
C GLU A 152 13.54 -4.55 7.17
N GLY A 153 13.78 -5.05 5.96
CA GLY A 153 13.13 -6.24 5.40
C GLY A 153 11.90 -5.96 4.54
N ALA A 154 11.53 -4.71 4.32
CA ALA A 154 10.40 -4.38 3.46
C ALA A 154 10.75 -4.46 1.97
N THR A 155 9.78 -4.84 1.15
CA THR A 155 9.89 -4.67 -0.30
C THR A 155 9.60 -3.21 -0.67
N ILE A 156 10.44 -2.61 -1.52
CA ILE A 156 10.24 -1.25 -2.02
C ILE A 156 9.88 -1.26 -3.51
N CYS A 157 9.01 -0.34 -3.91
CA CYS A 157 8.61 -0.18 -5.31
C CYS A 157 9.17 1.13 -5.87
N LEU A 158 9.86 1.03 -7.00
CA LEU A 158 10.36 2.16 -7.79
C LEU A 158 9.47 2.26 -9.05
N ASP A 159 8.31 2.92 -8.90
CA ASP A 159 7.19 2.81 -9.83
C ASP A 159 6.86 4.10 -10.60
N HIS A 160 7.68 5.12 -10.48
CA HIS A 160 7.51 6.37 -11.21
C HIS A 160 8.38 6.48 -12.48
N VAL A 161 8.78 5.36 -13.05
CA VAL A 161 9.55 5.32 -14.33
C VAL A 161 8.79 6.06 -15.43
N GLY A 162 9.49 6.91 -16.16
CA GLY A 162 8.91 7.75 -17.22
C GLY A 162 8.32 9.10 -16.74
N ARG A 163 8.32 9.38 -15.43
CA ARG A 163 7.88 10.68 -14.88
C ARG A 163 9.02 11.71 -14.85
N GLU A 164 9.65 11.93 -15.99
CA GLU A 164 10.85 12.78 -16.14
C GLU A 164 10.67 14.24 -15.72
N LEU A 165 9.43 14.75 -15.69
CA LEU A 165 9.13 16.12 -15.25
C LEU A 165 9.25 16.31 -13.72
N GLN A 166 9.11 15.22 -12.95
CA GLN A 166 9.15 15.24 -11.50
C GLN A 166 10.45 14.64 -10.98
N ASP A 167 10.82 13.45 -11.51
CA ASP A 167 11.93 12.66 -11.02
C ASP A 167 12.65 12.03 -12.21
N ARG A 168 13.97 12.21 -12.32
CA ARG A 168 14.72 11.73 -13.47
C ARG A 168 14.97 10.23 -13.45
N ASP A 169 14.69 9.54 -14.55
CA ASP A 169 14.98 8.09 -14.67
C ASP A 169 16.47 7.79 -14.54
N SER A 170 17.36 8.71 -14.92
CA SER A 170 18.80 8.58 -14.67
C SER A 170 19.13 8.45 -13.16
N PHE A 171 18.35 9.06 -12.28
CA PHE A 171 18.49 8.86 -10.83
C PHE A 171 17.99 7.48 -10.40
N ARG A 172 16.86 7.01 -10.95
CA ARG A 172 16.32 5.66 -10.66
C ARG A 172 17.29 4.57 -11.05
N VAL A 173 17.94 4.70 -12.22
CA VAL A 173 19.00 3.75 -12.64
C VAL A 173 20.12 3.69 -11.61
N ARG A 174 20.64 4.84 -11.14
CA ARG A 174 21.66 4.86 -10.10
C ARG A 174 21.17 4.28 -8.76
N MET A 175 19.92 4.57 -8.39
CA MET A 175 19.31 4.01 -7.18
C MET A 175 19.21 2.48 -7.26
N VAL A 176 18.75 1.93 -8.38
CA VAL A 176 18.70 0.48 -8.60
C VAL A 176 20.11 -0.13 -8.51
N THR A 177 21.11 0.48 -9.16
CA THR A 177 22.50 0.00 -9.07
C THR A 177 22.98 -0.05 -7.63
N ALA A 178 22.77 1.02 -6.87
CA ALA A 178 23.19 1.07 -5.46
C ALA A 178 22.42 0.08 -4.56
N LEU A 179 21.13 -0.16 -4.84
CA LEU A 179 20.35 -1.17 -4.13
C LEU A 179 20.90 -2.58 -4.39
N VAL A 180 21.26 -2.90 -5.64
CA VAL A 180 21.90 -4.18 -6.00
C VAL A 180 23.25 -4.32 -5.28
N GLU A 181 24.10 -3.30 -5.31
CA GLU A 181 25.42 -3.29 -4.63
C GLU A 181 25.28 -3.41 -3.10
N ALA A 182 24.18 -2.90 -2.53
CA ALA A 182 23.87 -3.02 -1.09
C ALA A 182 23.26 -4.38 -0.71
N GLY A 183 23.04 -5.30 -1.66
CA GLY A 183 22.41 -6.59 -1.43
C GLY A 183 20.90 -6.52 -1.18
N CYS A 184 20.24 -5.45 -1.66
CA CYS A 184 18.80 -5.23 -1.54
C CYS A 184 18.03 -5.83 -2.74
N VAL A 185 18.36 -7.04 -3.12
CA VAL A 185 17.73 -7.81 -4.21
C VAL A 185 17.54 -9.24 -3.75
N ASP A 186 16.30 -9.71 -3.76
CA ASP A 186 15.91 -11.11 -3.53
C ASP A 186 15.06 -11.61 -4.69
#